data_68dd9bf631109e81aa2ff18ba344b4e1
#
_entry.id   68dd9bf631109e81aa2ff18ba344b4e1
#
_cell.length_a   1.000
_cell.length_b   1.000
_cell.length_c   1.000
_cell.angle_alpha   90.00
_cell.angle_beta   90.00
_cell.angle_gamma   90.00
#
_symmetry.space_group_name_H-M   'P 1'
#
loop_
_entity.id
_entity.type
_entity.pdbx_description
1 polymer ?
#
loop_
_entity_poly.entity_id
_entity_poly.type
_entity_poly.pdbx_seq_one_letter_code
_entity_poly.pdbx_strand_id
1 'polypeptide(L)'
;MPEITGIAHVELSVRDLDTSVAWYTELLGARDVWRGSNGKYGITACAIYEPKSKMVFAFTQHAEQETSGFSPRRPGLDHVSFGVADHAALEEWVNHLDALGIPHSPIQDDHQPPSVTFSDPDGIALELSYPKR
;
A
#
# COMPACT_ATOMS: atom_id res chain seq x y z
N MET A 1 2.41 -21.90 22.83
CA MET A 1 2.67 -21.37 21.48
C MET A 1 3.49 -20.08 21.60
N PRO A 2 4.56 -19.93 20.81
CA PRO A 2 5.29 -18.66 20.80
C PRO A 2 4.39 -17.50 20.34
N GLU A 3 4.68 -16.30 20.82
CA GLU A 3 3.93 -15.09 20.53
C GLU A 3 4.44 -14.40 19.25
N ILE A 4 3.53 -13.84 18.45
CA ILE A 4 3.81 -12.87 17.41
C ILE A 4 3.16 -11.54 17.78
N THR A 5 3.82 -10.42 17.48
CA THR A 5 3.33 -9.07 17.86
C THR A 5 2.51 -8.39 16.77
N GLY A 6 2.34 -9.04 15.64
CA GLY A 6 1.61 -8.54 14.48
C GLY A 6 2.41 -8.62 13.19
N ILE A 7 1.99 -7.88 12.18
CA ILE A 7 2.73 -7.72 10.92
C ILE A 7 3.79 -6.64 11.13
N ALA A 8 5.06 -6.98 10.96
CA ALA A 8 6.17 -6.04 11.13
C ALA A 8 6.22 -5.00 9.99
N HIS A 9 6.10 -5.45 8.75
CA HIS A 9 5.99 -4.60 7.55
C HIS A 9 5.35 -5.38 6.40
N VAL A 10 4.90 -4.63 5.41
CA VAL A 10 4.50 -5.14 4.10
C VAL A 10 5.51 -4.62 3.09
N GLU A 11 5.97 -5.48 2.19
CA GLU A 11 6.94 -5.11 1.15
C GLU A 11 6.42 -5.51 -0.22
N LEU A 12 6.36 -4.54 -1.13
CA LEU A 12 5.88 -4.73 -2.49
C LEU A 12 7.04 -4.72 -3.48
N SER A 13 7.00 -5.62 -4.44
CA SER A 13 7.85 -5.54 -5.63
C SER A 13 7.27 -4.51 -6.60
N VAL A 14 8.08 -3.53 -6.99
CA VAL A 14 7.67 -2.40 -7.83
C VAL A 14 8.59 -2.26 -9.05
N ARG A 15 8.05 -1.70 -10.14
CA ARG A 15 8.84 -1.52 -11.38
C ARG A 15 9.85 -0.38 -11.28
N ASP A 16 9.48 0.69 -10.58
CA ASP A 16 10.34 1.86 -10.37
C ASP A 16 10.25 2.29 -8.92
N LEU A 17 11.36 2.11 -8.19
CA LEU A 17 11.40 2.34 -6.76
C LEU A 17 11.09 3.79 -6.39
N ASP A 18 11.72 4.76 -7.06
CA ASP A 18 11.56 6.18 -6.74
C ASP A 18 10.13 6.67 -7.00
N THR A 19 9.52 6.23 -8.10
CA THR A 19 8.12 6.52 -8.42
C THR A 19 7.18 6.01 -7.34
N SER A 20 7.34 4.75 -6.94
CA SER A 20 6.48 4.13 -5.91
C SER A 20 6.68 4.77 -4.55
N VAL A 21 7.93 4.99 -4.13
CA VAL A 21 8.23 5.64 -2.83
C VAL A 21 7.62 7.04 -2.77
N ALA A 22 7.77 7.85 -3.80
CA ALA A 22 7.19 9.19 -3.85
C ALA A 22 5.66 9.16 -3.76
N TRP A 23 5.04 8.25 -4.51
CA TRP A 23 3.59 8.11 -4.54
C TRP A 23 3.00 7.68 -3.18
N TYR A 24 3.57 6.65 -2.57
CA TYR A 24 3.09 6.18 -1.26
C TYR A 24 3.40 7.16 -0.13
N THR A 25 4.53 7.85 -0.19
CA THR A 25 4.90 8.89 0.78
C THR A 25 3.88 10.03 0.76
N GLU A 26 3.50 10.49 -0.43
CA GLU A 26 2.48 11.53 -0.58
C GLU A 26 1.09 11.02 -0.16
N LEU A 27 0.70 9.82 -0.57
CA LEU A 27 -0.59 9.22 -0.22
C LEU A 27 -0.77 9.09 1.30
N LEU A 28 0.23 8.55 1.98
CA LEU A 28 0.13 8.14 3.38
C LEU A 28 0.63 9.21 4.37
N GLY A 29 1.26 10.29 3.89
CA GLY A 29 1.95 11.23 4.77
C GLY A 29 3.12 10.59 5.50
N ALA A 30 3.77 9.63 4.85
CA ALA A 30 4.89 8.87 5.40
C ALA A 30 6.23 9.54 5.09
N ARG A 31 7.30 8.97 5.61
CA ARG A 31 8.68 9.42 5.35
C ARG A 31 9.61 8.24 5.13
N ASP A 32 10.67 8.46 4.38
CA ASP A 32 11.75 7.49 4.22
C ASP A 32 12.43 7.24 5.57
N VAL A 33 12.62 5.97 5.91
CA VAL A 33 13.35 5.58 7.12
C VAL A 33 14.54 4.68 6.81
N TRP A 34 14.57 4.07 5.63
CA TRP A 34 15.66 3.24 5.19
C TRP A 34 15.71 3.13 3.67
N ARG A 35 16.91 3.18 3.10
CA ARG A 35 17.19 2.84 1.70
C ARG A 35 18.45 1.99 1.64
N GLY A 36 18.48 1.04 0.71
CA GLY A 36 19.63 0.20 0.50
C GLY A 36 19.55 -0.61 -0.77
N SER A 37 20.67 -1.21 -1.13
CA SER A 37 20.79 -2.10 -2.27
C SER A 37 21.61 -3.32 -1.91
N ASN A 38 21.34 -4.44 -2.59
CA ASN A 38 22.12 -5.66 -2.47
C ASN A 38 22.39 -6.19 -3.87
N GLY A 39 23.60 -5.94 -4.37
CA GLY A 39 24.01 -6.34 -5.71
C GLY A 39 24.06 -7.85 -5.93
N LYS A 40 24.28 -8.62 -4.85
CA LYS A 40 24.27 -10.08 -4.91
C LYS A 40 22.91 -10.63 -5.31
N TYR A 41 21.82 -10.00 -4.84
CA TYR A 41 20.45 -10.40 -5.14
C TYR A 41 19.80 -9.51 -6.18
N GLY A 42 20.51 -8.50 -6.71
CA GLY A 42 19.99 -7.58 -7.72
C GLY A 42 18.79 -6.78 -7.23
N ILE A 43 18.80 -6.33 -5.99
CA ILE A 43 17.69 -5.57 -5.39
C ILE A 43 18.11 -4.17 -4.96
N THR A 44 17.18 -3.23 -5.08
CA THR A 44 17.21 -1.91 -4.45
C THR A 44 15.89 -1.73 -3.72
N ALA A 45 15.95 -1.29 -2.47
CA ALA A 45 14.77 -1.22 -1.62
C ALA A 45 14.70 0.08 -0.81
N CYS A 46 13.50 0.43 -0.41
CA CYS A 46 13.22 1.57 0.48
C CYS A 46 12.08 1.21 1.43
N ALA A 47 12.22 1.59 2.69
CA ALA A 47 11.14 1.52 3.67
C ALA A 47 10.67 2.93 4.03
N ILE A 48 9.36 3.10 4.17
CA ILE A 48 8.71 4.32 4.65
C ILE A 48 7.97 4.05 5.96
N TYR A 49 7.80 5.08 6.75
CA TYR A 49 7.14 5.00 8.05
C TYR A 49 6.01 6.02 8.15
N GLU A 50 4.81 5.56 8.49
CA GLU A 50 3.66 6.40 8.78
C GLU A 50 3.52 6.54 10.31
N PRO A 51 3.73 7.76 10.86
CA PRO A 51 3.93 7.91 12.30
C PRO A 51 2.68 7.76 13.16
N LYS A 52 1.49 7.98 12.62
CA LYS A 52 0.23 7.88 13.39
C LYS A 52 -0.14 6.42 13.65
N SER A 53 -0.12 5.59 12.62
CA SER A 53 -0.37 4.16 12.73
C SER A 53 0.86 3.35 13.13
N LYS A 54 2.05 3.95 13.03
CA LYS A 54 3.36 3.30 13.22
C LYS A 54 3.62 2.21 12.17
N MET A 55 2.97 2.30 11.03
CA MET A 55 3.10 1.33 9.95
C MET A 55 4.42 1.50 9.21
N VAL A 56 5.10 0.39 8.97
CA VAL A 56 6.26 0.30 8.07
C VAL A 56 5.79 -0.34 6.76
N PHE A 57 6.03 0.34 5.67
CA PHE A 57 5.69 -0.12 4.32
C PHE A 57 6.96 -0.04 3.46
N ALA A 58 7.26 -1.08 2.73
CA ALA A 58 8.52 -1.17 2.01
C ALA A 58 8.33 -1.54 0.54
N PHE A 59 9.32 -1.23 -0.26
CA PHE A 59 9.31 -1.46 -1.70
C PHE A 59 10.65 -2.00 -2.14
N THR A 60 10.63 -2.96 -3.06
CA THR A 60 11.83 -3.54 -3.68
C THR A 60 11.69 -3.51 -5.19
N GLN A 61 12.73 -3.01 -5.84
CA GLN A 61 12.91 -3.12 -7.28
C GLN A 61 13.97 -4.18 -7.56
N HIS A 62 13.63 -5.16 -8.39
CA HIS A 62 14.53 -6.23 -8.82
C HIS A 62 15.17 -5.87 -10.17
N ALA A 63 16.48 -6.13 -10.32
CA ALA A 63 17.17 -5.93 -11.59
C ALA A 63 16.58 -6.81 -12.70
N GLU A 64 16.17 -8.04 -12.36
CA GLU A 64 15.48 -8.96 -13.27
C GLU A 64 13.99 -9.05 -12.89
N GLN A 65 13.25 -7.99 -13.20
CA GLN A 65 11.84 -7.88 -12.88
C GLN A 65 10.99 -8.64 -13.91
N GLU A 66 10.05 -9.45 -13.42
CA GLU A 66 9.02 -10.01 -14.30
C GLU A 66 8.11 -8.90 -14.83
N THR A 67 7.72 -9.01 -16.11
CA THR A 67 6.98 -7.96 -16.83
C THR A 67 5.49 -8.21 -16.95
N SER A 68 4.98 -9.30 -16.41
CA SER A 68 3.56 -9.69 -16.50
C SER A 68 2.61 -8.77 -15.73
N GLY A 69 3.12 -7.86 -14.89
CA GLY A 69 2.31 -6.92 -14.10
C GLY A 69 1.56 -7.58 -12.93
N PHE A 70 0.83 -6.76 -12.19
CA PHE A 70 0.02 -7.22 -11.07
C PHE A 70 -1.25 -7.93 -11.56
N SER A 71 -1.64 -9.00 -10.87
CA SER A 71 -2.93 -9.65 -11.03
C SER A 71 -3.39 -10.27 -9.70
N PRO A 72 -4.61 -9.93 -9.22
CA PRO A 72 -5.15 -10.53 -8.00
C PRO A 72 -5.52 -12.01 -8.17
N ARG A 73 -5.57 -12.50 -9.43
CA ARG A 73 -5.87 -13.90 -9.74
C ARG A 73 -4.68 -14.83 -9.57
N ARG A 74 -3.49 -14.27 -9.41
CA ARG A 74 -2.28 -15.03 -9.14
C ARG A 74 -2.20 -15.36 -7.65
N PRO A 75 -1.90 -16.62 -7.26
CA PRO A 75 -1.63 -16.93 -5.85
C PRO A 75 -0.55 -16.00 -5.29
N GLY A 76 -0.88 -15.31 -4.18
CA GLY A 76 -0.04 -14.30 -3.57
C GLY A 76 -0.87 -13.14 -3.04
N LEU A 77 -0.47 -11.92 -3.37
CA LEU A 77 -1.21 -10.73 -2.95
C LEU A 77 -2.47 -10.53 -3.80
N ASP A 78 -3.64 -10.43 -3.16
CA ASP A 78 -4.87 -9.96 -3.78
C ASP A 78 -4.95 -8.43 -3.71
N HIS A 79 -4.88 -7.88 -2.51
CA HIS A 79 -4.85 -6.43 -2.26
C HIS A 79 -4.28 -6.14 -0.87
N VAL A 80 -3.98 -4.87 -0.63
CA VAL A 80 -3.65 -4.35 0.71
C VAL A 80 -4.77 -3.41 1.12
N SER A 81 -5.34 -3.63 2.30
CA SER A 81 -6.35 -2.74 2.89
C SER A 81 -5.76 -1.96 4.06
N PHE A 82 -5.86 -0.63 3.98
CA PHE A 82 -5.50 0.27 5.07
C PHE A 82 -6.73 0.51 5.95
N GLY A 83 -6.57 0.36 7.24
CA GLY A 83 -7.64 0.59 8.20
C GLY A 83 -7.90 2.07 8.45
N VAL A 84 -9.16 2.48 8.40
CA VAL A 84 -9.63 3.80 8.82
C VAL A 84 -10.59 3.65 10.00
N ALA A 85 -10.84 4.75 10.73
CA ALA A 85 -11.59 4.67 11.99
C ALA A 85 -13.09 4.37 11.77
N ASP A 86 -13.71 5.04 10.80
CA ASP A 86 -15.16 5.03 10.58
C ASP A 86 -15.52 5.55 9.18
N HIS A 87 -16.82 5.70 8.94
CA HIS A 87 -17.33 6.20 7.66
C HIS A 87 -16.88 7.64 7.36
N ALA A 88 -16.86 8.51 8.36
CA ALA A 88 -16.40 9.89 8.18
C ALA A 88 -14.92 9.94 7.76
N ALA A 89 -14.09 9.11 8.37
CA ALA A 89 -12.69 8.99 7.97
C ALA A 89 -12.55 8.45 6.53
N LEU A 90 -13.42 7.53 6.11
CA LEU A 90 -13.43 7.03 4.75
C LEU A 90 -13.81 8.14 3.74
N GLU A 91 -14.76 8.99 4.07
CA GLU A 91 -15.12 10.16 3.25
C GLU A 91 -13.96 11.17 3.16
N GLU A 92 -13.24 11.41 4.27
CA GLU A 92 -12.04 12.25 4.26
C GLU A 92 -10.95 11.68 3.33
N TRP A 93 -10.79 10.38 3.31
CA TRP A 93 -9.87 9.70 2.40
C TRP A 93 -10.29 9.80 0.94
N VAL A 94 -11.58 9.73 0.63
CA VAL A 94 -12.10 9.98 -0.71
C VAL A 94 -11.71 11.38 -1.17
N ASN A 95 -11.90 12.40 -0.33
CA ASN A 95 -11.50 13.77 -0.63
C ASN A 95 -9.97 13.89 -0.84
N HIS A 96 -9.19 13.17 -0.06
CA HIS A 96 -7.73 13.14 -0.18
C HIS A 96 -7.28 12.50 -1.52
N LEU A 97 -7.87 11.36 -1.88
CA LEU A 97 -7.62 10.71 -3.17
C LEU A 97 -7.97 11.63 -4.35
N ASP A 98 -9.11 12.31 -4.27
CA ASP A 98 -9.54 13.29 -5.28
C ASP A 98 -8.55 14.45 -5.40
N ALA A 99 -8.08 14.99 -4.27
CA ALA A 99 -7.10 16.07 -4.24
C ALA A 99 -5.75 15.66 -4.87
N LEU A 100 -5.36 14.40 -4.74
CA LEU A 100 -4.17 13.84 -5.37
C LEU A 100 -4.39 13.40 -6.82
N GLY A 101 -5.63 13.48 -7.33
CA GLY A 101 -5.97 13.02 -8.67
C GLY A 101 -5.90 11.50 -8.85
N ILE A 102 -6.07 10.74 -7.78
CA ILE A 102 -6.03 9.28 -7.81
C ILE A 102 -7.44 8.74 -8.10
N PRO A 103 -7.65 8.04 -9.22
CA PRO A 103 -8.93 7.38 -9.50
C PRO A 103 -9.25 6.32 -8.42
N HIS A 104 -10.51 6.26 -8.01
CA HIS A 104 -10.95 5.32 -6.98
C HIS A 104 -12.41 4.92 -7.20
N SER A 105 -12.86 3.86 -6.54
CA SER A 105 -14.27 3.47 -6.51
C SER A 105 -15.10 4.48 -5.68
N PRO A 106 -16.44 4.49 -5.86
CA PRO A 106 -17.32 5.02 -4.82
C PRO A 106 -17.12 4.28 -3.50
N ILE A 107 -17.62 4.85 -2.41
CA ILE A 107 -17.72 4.12 -1.14
C ILE A 107 -18.71 2.95 -1.33
N GLN A 108 -18.27 1.75 -1.05
CA GLN A 108 -19.05 0.52 -1.15
C GLN A 108 -19.53 0.12 0.24
N ASP A 109 -20.81 0.41 0.53
CA ASP A 109 -21.42 0.12 1.84
C ASP A 109 -22.16 -1.22 1.89
N ASP A 110 -22.39 -1.84 0.75
CA ASP A 110 -23.04 -3.15 0.60
C ASP A 110 -22.10 -4.32 0.95
N HIS A 111 -20.80 -4.06 0.98
CA HIS A 111 -19.80 -5.02 1.42
C HIS A 111 -19.47 -4.85 2.91
N GLN A 112 -19.03 -5.93 3.51
CA GLN A 112 -18.47 -5.92 4.85
C GLN A 112 -16.99 -6.31 4.77
N PRO A 113 -16.07 -5.39 5.12
CA PRO A 113 -16.28 -4.02 5.63
C PRO A 113 -16.60 -3.00 4.51
N PRO A 114 -17.20 -1.84 4.85
CA PRO A 114 -17.32 -0.71 3.92
C PRO A 114 -15.96 -0.26 3.43
N SER A 115 -15.84 0.03 2.13
CA SER A 115 -14.53 0.22 1.52
C SER A 115 -14.52 1.17 0.32
N VAL A 116 -13.33 1.66 0.02
CA VAL A 116 -12.96 2.33 -1.24
C VAL A 116 -11.75 1.61 -1.81
N THR A 117 -11.77 1.33 -3.10
CA THR A 117 -10.68 0.65 -3.81
C THR A 117 -10.01 1.58 -4.82
N PHE A 118 -8.72 1.42 -4.98
CA PHE A 118 -7.89 2.17 -5.93
C PHE A 118 -6.64 1.33 -6.27
N SER A 119 -5.76 1.88 -7.08
CA SER A 119 -4.54 1.17 -7.49
C SER A 119 -3.31 2.06 -7.36
N ASP A 120 -2.17 1.44 -7.11
CA ASP A 120 -0.87 2.11 -7.10
C ASP A 120 -0.29 2.28 -8.52
N PRO A 121 0.92 2.90 -8.69
CA PRO A 121 1.53 3.07 -10.00
C PRO A 121 1.80 1.79 -10.79
N ASP A 122 1.95 0.65 -10.11
CA ASP A 122 2.12 -0.68 -10.73
C ASP A 122 0.81 -1.41 -10.97
N GLY A 123 -0.33 -0.80 -10.65
CA GLY A 123 -1.65 -1.43 -10.73
C GLY A 123 -1.95 -2.36 -9.56
N ILE A 124 -1.13 -2.35 -8.50
CA ILE A 124 -1.38 -3.15 -7.29
C ILE A 124 -2.65 -2.64 -6.61
N ALA A 125 -3.56 -3.57 -6.31
CA ALA A 125 -4.85 -3.25 -5.72
C ALA A 125 -4.71 -2.81 -4.26
N LEU A 126 -5.27 -1.65 -3.95
CA LEU A 126 -5.30 -1.06 -2.61
C LEU A 126 -6.75 -0.78 -2.19
N GLU A 127 -6.96 -0.76 -0.90
CA GLU A 127 -8.27 -0.53 -0.29
C GLU A 127 -8.13 0.31 0.97
N LEU A 128 -9.15 1.08 1.26
CA LEU A 128 -9.38 1.71 2.56
C LEU A 128 -10.67 1.14 3.12
N SER A 129 -10.65 0.66 4.35
CA SER A 129 -11.83 0.04 4.96
C SER A 129 -11.85 0.21 6.48
N TYR A 130 -13.03 0.00 7.06
CA TYR A 130 -13.21 -0.07 8.51
C TYR A 130 -14.19 -1.19 8.85
N PRO A 131 -14.00 -1.94 9.95
CA PRO A 131 -14.96 -2.96 10.34
C PRO A 131 -16.26 -2.33 10.85
N LYS A 132 -17.42 -2.73 10.32
CA LYS A 132 -18.70 -2.44 10.96
C LYS A 132 -18.80 -3.26 12.26
N ARG A 133 -18.96 -2.57 13.36
CA ARG A 133 -19.19 -3.17 14.68
C ARG A 133 -20.66 -3.08 15.06
#